data_64d9458ad0ae4f53c78f353d33f9215d
#
_entry.id   64d9458ad0ae4f53c78f353d33f9215d
#
_cell.length_a   1.000
_cell.length_b   1.000
_cell.length_c   1.000
_cell.angle_alpha   90.00
_cell.angle_beta   90.00
_cell.angle_gamma   90.00
#
_symmetry.space_group_name_H-M   'P 1'
#
loop_
_entity.id
_entity.type
_entity.pdbx_description
1 polymer ?
#
loop_
_entity_poly.entity_id
_entity_poly.type
_entity_poly.pdbx_seq_one_letter_code
_entity_poly.pdbx_strand_id
1 'polypeptide(L)'
;MIDLQEAYRLWFRIRHTEEELARRYPEGKMRCPMHLSIGQEAAAVGVMMALNPADHVFSNHRCHAHYLAKGGNLKAMIAELYGRPDGCAGGAGGSMHLVDESVGFMGTSPIVGSGIAVALGAAMAFQRDGSGRRAVVFVGDAGPETGIFYESINMAALWHLPILFVVENNGYSTQTPLNKRQPERSLMAIAHAMDIQGFREPFEEPSPSIPAIWQRAMRLLSGRNLPALLEIPVYRFRTHVGPEYDWDLGLEYRTQQEVEFYMRLDEEHIAGLRSSLTGDQVAMIEQDVNNRITEAFDGTAALAT
;
A
#
# COMPACT_ATOMS: atom_id res chain seq x y z
N MET A 1 -6.95 -0.32 21.14
CA MET A 1 -8.03 -0.38 20.12
C MET A 1 -7.63 0.51 18.98
N ILE A 2 -8.03 0.20 17.74
CA ILE A 2 -7.80 1.06 16.57
C ILE A 2 -8.58 2.37 16.72
N ASP A 3 -7.99 3.48 16.29
CA ASP A 3 -8.69 4.75 16.14
C ASP A 3 -9.50 4.75 14.84
N LEU A 4 -10.83 4.57 14.95
CA LEU A 4 -11.71 4.48 13.78
C LEU A 4 -11.86 5.81 13.05
N GLN A 5 -11.73 6.94 13.75
CA GLN A 5 -11.78 8.27 13.15
C GLN A 5 -10.55 8.51 12.27
N GLU A 6 -9.36 8.14 12.74
CA GLU A 6 -8.14 8.24 11.94
C GLU A 6 -8.12 7.21 10.80
N ALA A 7 -8.64 6.01 11.01
CA ALA A 7 -8.80 5.01 9.96
C ALA A 7 -9.65 5.54 8.79
N TYR A 8 -10.80 6.17 9.11
CA TYR A 8 -11.67 6.77 8.11
C TYR A 8 -10.98 7.95 7.40
N ARG A 9 -10.30 8.82 8.16
CA ARG A 9 -9.55 9.96 7.60
C ARG A 9 -8.49 9.52 6.59
N LEU A 10 -7.68 8.51 6.94
CA LEU A 10 -6.63 8.00 6.08
C LEU A 10 -7.19 7.35 4.81
N TRP A 11 -8.22 6.49 4.98
CA TRP A 11 -8.89 5.88 3.84
C TRP A 11 -9.49 6.94 2.90
N PHE A 12 -10.24 7.90 3.44
CA PHE A 12 -10.88 8.97 2.67
C PHE A 12 -9.83 9.82 1.94
N ARG A 13 -8.74 10.16 2.63
CA ARG A 13 -7.61 10.90 2.02
C ARG A 13 -7.02 10.15 0.83
N ILE A 14 -6.77 8.86 0.97
CA ILE A 14 -6.17 8.06 -0.10
C ILE A 14 -7.15 7.96 -1.28
N ARG A 15 -8.37 7.49 -1.04
CA ARG A 15 -9.38 7.29 -2.07
C ARG A 15 -9.61 8.56 -2.88
N HIS A 16 -9.88 9.67 -2.23
CA HIS A 16 -10.21 10.92 -2.93
C HIS A 16 -8.98 11.56 -3.61
N THR A 17 -7.78 11.38 -3.07
CA THR A 17 -6.54 11.78 -3.79
C THR A 17 -6.38 10.97 -5.07
N GLU A 18 -6.55 9.66 -5.00
CA GLU A 18 -6.43 8.75 -6.16
C GLU A 18 -7.51 9.00 -7.21
N GLU A 19 -8.74 9.27 -6.81
CA GLU A 19 -9.83 9.64 -7.72
C GLU A 19 -9.58 10.97 -8.41
N GLU A 20 -9.03 11.96 -7.69
CA GLU A 20 -8.67 13.23 -8.30
C GLU A 20 -7.47 13.09 -9.26
N LEU A 21 -6.51 12.22 -8.93
CA LEU A 21 -5.43 11.84 -9.87
C LEU A 21 -6.01 11.18 -11.13
N ALA A 22 -6.92 10.23 -10.98
CA ALA A 22 -7.57 9.56 -12.10
C ALA A 22 -8.32 10.57 -13.01
N ARG A 23 -8.99 11.54 -12.40
CA ARG A 23 -9.75 12.59 -13.12
C ARG A 23 -8.83 13.53 -13.90
N ARG A 24 -7.66 13.91 -13.32
CA ARG A 24 -6.73 14.89 -13.94
C ARG A 24 -5.69 14.23 -14.85
N TYR A 25 -5.44 12.95 -14.74
CA TYR A 25 -4.40 12.28 -15.53
C TYR A 25 -4.59 12.44 -17.06
N PRO A 26 -5.83 12.38 -17.62
CA PRO A 26 -6.06 12.62 -19.05
C PRO A 26 -5.69 14.03 -19.55
N GLU A 27 -5.43 15.00 -18.65
CA GLU A 27 -4.93 16.33 -19.06
C GLU A 27 -3.49 16.28 -19.64
N GLY A 28 -2.79 15.15 -19.48
CA GLY A 28 -1.45 14.92 -20.04
C GLY A 28 -0.31 15.69 -19.35
N LYS A 29 -0.59 16.33 -18.19
CA LYS A 29 0.40 17.08 -17.42
C LYS A 29 1.26 16.20 -16.52
N MET A 30 0.74 15.08 -16.05
CA MET A 30 1.46 14.05 -15.31
C MET A 30 2.05 13.04 -16.30
N ARG A 31 3.37 13.07 -16.51
CA ARG A 31 4.03 12.34 -17.60
C ARG A 31 4.64 10.99 -17.17
N CYS A 32 4.31 10.51 -15.99
CA CYS A 32 4.75 9.19 -15.50
C CYS A 32 3.63 8.15 -15.65
N PRO A 33 3.97 6.87 -15.83
CA PRO A 33 2.99 5.79 -15.71
C PRO A 33 2.34 5.81 -14.32
N MET A 34 1.00 5.85 -14.28
CA MET A 34 0.25 5.98 -13.04
C MET A 34 -0.27 4.63 -12.55
N HIS A 35 0.04 4.26 -11.32
CA HIS A 35 -0.41 3.02 -10.70
C HIS A 35 -1.29 3.33 -9.50
N LEU A 36 -2.58 3.50 -9.74
CA LEU A 36 -3.54 3.88 -8.70
C LEU A 36 -3.79 2.74 -7.71
N SER A 37 -3.93 3.08 -6.43
CA SER A 37 -4.18 2.14 -5.33
C SER A 37 -5.68 1.95 -5.02
N ILE A 38 -6.58 2.45 -5.88
CA ILE A 38 -8.03 2.39 -5.67
C ILE A 38 -8.48 0.93 -5.52
N GLY A 39 -9.10 0.62 -4.36
CA GLY A 39 -9.53 -0.71 -3.96
C GLY A 39 -8.53 -1.45 -3.05
N GLN A 40 -7.32 -0.90 -2.81
CA GLN A 40 -6.29 -1.50 -1.95
C GLN A 40 -5.97 -0.65 -0.71
N GLU A 41 -6.74 0.40 -0.45
CA GLU A 41 -6.51 1.37 0.63
C GLU A 41 -6.54 0.71 2.02
N ALA A 42 -7.43 -0.27 2.21
CA ALA A 42 -7.61 -0.93 3.49
C ALA A 42 -6.33 -1.62 3.98
N ALA A 43 -5.56 -2.23 3.07
CA ALA A 43 -4.28 -2.86 3.40
C ALA A 43 -3.26 -1.84 3.89
N ALA A 44 -3.11 -0.74 3.15
CA ALA A 44 -2.20 0.34 3.52
C ALA A 44 -2.57 0.95 4.90
N VAL A 45 -3.83 1.32 5.08
CA VAL A 45 -4.30 1.95 6.33
C VAL A 45 -4.18 0.99 7.52
N GLY A 46 -4.66 -0.25 7.37
CA GLY A 46 -4.67 -1.23 8.46
C GLY A 46 -3.26 -1.56 8.96
N VAL A 47 -2.30 -1.73 8.05
CA VAL A 47 -0.90 -1.98 8.43
C VAL A 47 -0.26 -0.73 9.01
N MET A 48 -0.38 0.44 8.35
CA MET A 48 0.29 1.66 8.81
C MET A 48 -0.15 2.10 10.21
N MET A 49 -1.44 1.94 10.54
CA MET A 49 -1.96 2.24 11.89
C MET A 49 -1.44 1.28 12.97
N ALA A 50 -0.84 0.17 12.61
CA ALA A 50 -0.21 -0.77 13.54
C ALA A 50 1.28 -0.47 13.78
N LEU A 51 1.90 0.39 12.97
CA LEU A 51 3.33 0.71 13.06
C LEU A 51 3.61 1.78 14.12
N ASN A 52 4.83 1.73 14.65
CA ASN A 52 5.38 2.88 15.35
C ASN A 52 5.77 3.98 14.35
N PRO A 53 5.68 5.27 14.70
CA PRO A 53 6.13 6.36 13.83
C PRO A 53 7.56 6.20 13.32
N ALA A 54 8.46 5.64 14.18
CA ALA A 54 9.87 5.42 13.85
C ALA A 54 10.14 4.21 12.95
N ASP A 55 9.16 3.33 12.71
CA ASP A 55 9.32 2.18 11.82
C ASP A 55 9.47 2.65 10.37
N HIS A 56 10.36 2.03 9.62
CA HIS A 56 10.63 2.39 8.24
C HIS A 56 9.85 1.50 7.27
N VAL A 57 9.27 2.15 6.26
CA VAL A 57 8.45 1.51 5.24
C VAL A 57 9.12 1.57 3.88
N PHE A 58 9.13 0.45 3.19
CA PHE A 58 9.58 0.26 1.82
C PHE A 58 8.39 -0.26 1.00
N SER A 59 8.28 0.17 -0.26
CA SER A 59 7.11 -0.18 -1.04
C SER A 59 7.45 -0.53 -2.49
N ASN A 60 6.43 -0.84 -3.27
CA ASN A 60 6.50 -1.20 -4.68
C ASN A 60 6.01 -0.03 -5.57
N HIS A 61 5.76 -0.29 -6.84
CA HIS A 61 5.29 0.69 -7.82
C HIS A 61 3.88 1.25 -7.53
N ARG A 62 3.03 0.54 -6.78
CA ARG A 62 1.69 0.98 -6.37
C ARG A 62 1.72 1.52 -4.94
N CYS A 63 2.42 2.63 -4.77
CA CYS A 63 2.85 3.09 -3.46
C CYS A 63 2.08 4.28 -2.90
N HIS A 64 1.17 4.88 -3.66
CA HIS A 64 0.48 6.10 -3.24
C HIS A 64 -0.25 5.93 -1.90
N ALA A 65 -1.02 4.84 -1.77
CA ALA A 65 -1.71 4.54 -0.51
C ALA A 65 -0.73 4.37 0.65
N HIS A 66 0.38 3.68 0.44
CA HIS A 66 1.40 3.48 1.48
C HIS A 66 2.07 4.80 1.90
N TYR A 67 2.42 5.64 0.91
CA TYR A 67 3.01 6.95 1.13
C TYR A 67 2.07 7.84 1.96
N LEU A 68 0.81 7.96 1.52
CA LEU A 68 -0.20 8.79 2.19
C LEU A 68 -0.58 8.24 3.58
N ALA A 69 -0.73 6.92 3.73
CA ALA A 69 -1.04 6.31 5.03
C ALA A 69 0.12 6.44 6.03
N LYS A 70 1.38 6.44 5.57
CA LYS A 70 2.56 6.67 6.43
C LYS A 70 2.69 8.13 6.88
N GLY A 71 1.89 9.03 6.31
CA GLY A 71 1.92 10.46 6.63
C GLY A 71 2.69 11.31 5.63
N GLY A 72 3.05 10.77 4.48
CA GLY A 72 3.77 11.48 3.43
C GLY A 72 3.07 12.78 2.99
N ASN A 73 3.87 13.75 2.58
CA ASN A 73 3.40 15.08 2.23
C ASN A 73 2.63 15.09 0.90
N LEU A 74 1.33 15.35 0.95
CA LEU A 74 0.45 15.32 -0.22
C LEU A 74 0.88 16.35 -1.30
N LYS A 75 1.25 17.57 -0.92
CA LYS A 75 1.69 18.61 -1.88
C LYS A 75 2.97 18.18 -2.60
N ALA A 76 3.93 17.61 -1.87
CA ALA A 76 5.17 17.11 -2.44
C ALA A 76 4.92 15.91 -3.36
N MET A 77 3.98 15.01 -3.00
CA MET A 77 3.56 13.91 -3.87
C MET A 77 2.96 14.42 -5.18
N ILE A 78 2.01 15.35 -5.12
CA ILE A 78 1.38 15.92 -6.33
C ILE A 78 2.43 16.66 -7.17
N ALA A 79 3.31 17.46 -6.56
CA ALA A 79 4.40 18.12 -7.26
C ALA A 79 5.32 17.11 -8.00
N GLU A 80 5.62 15.96 -7.37
CA GLU A 80 6.39 14.87 -7.99
C GLU A 80 5.72 14.33 -9.24
N LEU A 81 4.41 14.05 -9.17
CA LEU A 81 3.65 13.51 -10.31
C LEU A 81 3.58 14.49 -11.49
N TYR A 82 3.64 15.80 -11.23
CA TYR A 82 3.74 16.85 -12.25
C TYR A 82 5.19 17.12 -12.70
N GLY A 83 6.17 16.37 -12.20
CA GLY A 83 7.59 16.49 -12.59
C GLY A 83 8.25 17.77 -12.09
N ARG A 84 7.84 18.30 -10.94
CA ARG A 84 8.32 19.55 -10.38
C ARG A 84 9.51 19.34 -9.43
N PRO A 85 10.47 20.28 -9.39
CA PRO A 85 11.64 20.17 -8.51
C PRO A 85 11.32 20.15 -7.00
N ASP A 86 10.16 20.68 -6.60
CA ASP A 86 9.64 20.64 -5.21
C ASP A 86 8.86 19.34 -4.89
N GLY A 87 8.87 18.35 -5.81
CA GLY A 87 8.36 17.00 -5.59
C GLY A 87 9.18 16.22 -4.57
N CYS A 88 8.55 15.19 -3.97
CA CYS A 88 9.17 14.38 -2.91
C CYS A 88 10.42 13.60 -3.35
N ALA A 89 10.64 13.43 -4.65
CA ALA A 89 11.84 12.84 -5.27
C ALA A 89 12.46 13.81 -6.31
N GLY A 90 12.29 15.13 -6.12
CA GLY A 90 12.84 16.15 -6.99
C GLY A 90 12.19 16.27 -8.36
N GLY A 91 11.00 15.70 -8.56
CA GLY A 91 10.26 15.69 -9.82
C GLY A 91 10.80 14.71 -10.87
N ALA A 92 11.79 13.91 -10.53
CA ALA A 92 12.45 12.97 -11.43
C ALA A 92 11.95 11.52 -11.31
N GLY A 93 11.34 11.18 -10.17
CA GLY A 93 10.93 9.81 -9.85
C GLY A 93 9.54 9.44 -10.37
N GLY A 94 8.58 10.35 -10.26
CA GLY A 94 7.18 10.13 -10.60
C GLY A 94 6.47 9.14 -9.69
N SER A 95 5.34 8.61 -10.15
CA SER A 95 4.40 7.76 -9.39
C SER A 95 5.04 6.57 -8.66
N MET A 96 6.09 5.98 -9.24
CA MET A 96 6.69 4.73 -8.73
C MET A 96 7.92 4.94 -7.83
N HIS A 97 8.28 6.18 -7.52
CA HIS A 97 9.53 6.49 -6.82
C HIS A 97 9.33 7.53 -5.69
N LEU A 98 8.20 7.43 -4.98
CA LEU A 98 7.92 8.31 -3.86
C LEU A 98 8.83 8.01 -2.68
N VAL A 99 9.24 9.07 -1.97
CA VAL A 99 10.06 9.01 -0.76
C VAL A 99 9.69 10.15 0.19
N ASP A 100 9.65 9.88 1.48
CA ASP A 100 9.54 10.90 2.53
C ASP A 100 10.21 10.37 3.79
N GLU A 101 11.50 10.65 3.91
CA GLU A 101 12.33 10.18 5.04
C GLU A 101 11.85 10.75 6.38
N SER A 102 11.22 11.93 6.37
CA SER A 102 10.75 12.60 7.59
C SER A 102 9.68 11.80 8.33
N VAL A 103 8.92 10.99 7.60
CA VAL A 103 7.91 10.09 8.17
C VAL A 103 8.34 8.61 8.15
N GLY A 104 9.58 8.32 7.72
CA GLY A 104 10.09 6.95 7.62
C GLY A 104 9.56 6.18 6.40
N PHE A 105 9.10 6.87 5.34
CA PHE A 105 8.80 6.26 4.06
C PHE A 105 10.04 6.31 3.16
N MET A 106 10.80 5.20 3.14
CA MET A 106 12.20 5.19 2.69
C MET A 106 12.39 5.03 1.20
N GLY A 107 11.32 4.72 0.48
CA GLY A 107 11.35 4.65 -0.97
C GLY A 107 10.58 3.48 -1.56
N THR A 108 10.50 3.54 -2.88
CA THR A 108 9.73 2.60 -3.70
C THR A 108 10.50 2.24 -4.96
N SER A 109 10.11 1.13 -5.60
CA SER A 109 10.75 0.69 -6.84
C SER A 109 9.76 -0.01 -7.77
N PRO A 110 9.84 0.22 -9.09
CA PRO A 110 9.07 -0.53 -10.07
C PRO A 110 9.61 -1.94 -10.30
N ILE A 111 10.82 -2.24 -9.85
CA ILE A 111 11.44 -3.55 -10.01
C ILE A 111 10.86 -4.51 -8.97
N VAL A 112 10.13 -5.52 -9.43
CA VAL A 112 9.46 -6.49 -8.54
C VAL A 112 10.47 -7.17 -7.62
N GLY A 113 10.20 -7.10 -6.30
CA GLY A 113 11.04 -7.74 -5.29
C GLY A 113 12.26 -6.92 -4.82
N SER A 114 12.70 -5.87 -5.56
CA SER A 114 13.92 -5.14 -5.18
C SER A 114 13.84 -4.47 -3.80
N GLY A 115 12.68 -3.95 -3.41
CA GLY A 115 12.46 -3.36 -2.09
C GLY A 115 12.68 -4.32 -0.93
N ILE A 116 12.55 -5.63 -1.17
CA ILE A 116 12.71 -6.67 -0.14
C ILE A 116 14.13 -6.67 0.41
N ALA A 117 15.14 -6.71 -0.47
CA ALA A 117 16.55 -6.71 -0.05
C ALA A 117 16.96 -5.40 0.62
N VAL A 118 16.41 -4.26 0.17
CA VAL A 118 16.67 -2.95 0.78
C VAL A 118 16.10 -2.90 2.19
N ALA A 119 14.86 -3.34 2.38
CA ALA A 119 14.22 -3.43 3.70
C ALA A 119 14.96 -4.40 4.64
N LEU A 120 15.45 -5.52 4.10
CA LEU A 120 16.26 -6.48 4.86
C LEU A 120 17.55 -5.81 5.38
N GLY A 121 18.24 -5.04 4.53
CA GLY A 121 19.42 -4.29 4.93
C GLY A 121 19.12 -3.25 6.02
N ALA A 122 18.00 -2.57 5.94
CA ALA A 122 17.54 -1.65 6.98
C ALA A 122 17.25 -2.38 8.31
N ALA A 123 16.57 -3.53 8.26
CA ALA A 123 16.31 -4.36 9.44
C ALA A 123 17.61 -4.83 10.12
N MET A 124 18.62 -5.19 9.34
CA MET A 124 19.96 -5.52 9.86
C MET A 124 20.60 -4.34 10.60
N ALA A 125 20.48 -3.14 10.03
CA ALA A 125 20.98 -1.93 10.67
C ALA A 125 20.25 -1.65 12.00
N PHE A 126 18.90 -1.77 12.03
CA PHE A 126 18.09 -1.57 13.24
C PHE A 126 18.37 -2.58 14.35
N GLN A 127 18.67 -3.82 13.98
CA GLN A 127 19.10 -4.82 14.95
C GLN A 127 20.47 -4.48 15.56
N ARG A 128 21.40 -3.98 14.73
CA ARG A 128 22.76 -3.63 15.17
C ARG A 128 22.82 -2.37 16.03
N ASP A 129 22.00 -1.36 15.68
CA ASP A 129 21.98 -0.09 16.41
C ASP A 129 21.12 -0.14 17.67
N GLY A 130 20.34 -1.23 17.86
CA GLY A 130 19.48 -1.42 19.02
C GLY A 130 18.34 -0.39 19.12
N SER A 131 18.01 0.31 18.05
CA SER A 131 17.00 1.39 18.03
C SER A 131 15.58 0.96 18.33
N GLY A 132 15.30 -0.34 18.23
CA GLY A 132 13.94 -0.89 18.35
C GLY A 132 13.03 -0.60 17.15
N ARG A 133 13.56 0.05 16.10
CA ARG A 133 12.86 0.27 14.83
C ARG A 133 12.66 -1.05 14.09
N ARG A 134 11.67 -1.06 13.22
CA ARG A 134 11.34 -2.19 12.35
C ARG A 134 11.35 -1.75 10.90
N ALA A 135 11.70 -2.67 10.01
CA ALA A 135 11.49 -2.51 8.59
C ALA A 135 10.17 -3.18 8.18
N VAL A 136 9.37 -2.51 7.36
CA VAL A 136 8.14 -3.05 6.78
C VAL A 136 8.23 -2.90 5.27
N VAL A 137 8.05 -3.99 4.54
CA VAL A 137 8.11 -3.97 3.07
C VAL A 137 6.82 -4.47 2.47
N PHE A 138 6.23 -3.65 1.60
CA PHE A 138 5.04 -3.99 0.83
C PHE A 138 5.44 -4.50 -0.55
N VAL A 139 4.88 -5.64 -0.93
CA VAL A 139 5.04 -6.24 -2.26
C VAL A 139 3.70 -6.77 -2.76
N GLY A 140 3.52 -6.80 -4.08
CA GLY A 140 2.39 -7.50 -4.69
C GLY A 140 2.59 -9.02 -4.71
N ASP A 141 1.57 -9.75 -5.14
CA ASP A 141 1.53 -11.22 -5.24
C ASP A 141 2.63 -11.82 -6.15
N ALA A 142 3.21 -11.05 -7.06
CA ALA A 142 4.38 -11.45 -7.84
C ALA A 142 5.73 -11.30 -7.09
N GLY A 143 5.77 -10.56 -5.98
CA GLY A 143 6.97 -10.43 -5.16
C GLY A 143 7.52 -11.77 -4.67
N PRO A 144 6.68 -12.65 -4.08
CA PRO A 144 7.06 -13.99 -3.66
C PRO A 144 7.44 -14.97 -4.79
N GLU A 145 7.35 -14.59 -6.06
CA GLU A 145 7.83 -15.39 -7.19
C GLU A 145 9.31 -15.15 -7.48
N THR A 146 9.88 -14.10 -6.93
CA THR A 146 11.29 -13.73 -7.15
C THR A 146 12.24 -14.51 -6.25
N GLY A 147 13.44 -14.83 -6.74
CA GLY A 147 14.48 -15.49 -5.94
C GLY A 147 14.87 -14.67 -4.72
N ILE A 148 14.93 -13.34 -4.85
CA ILE A 148 15.28 -12.42 -3.77
C ILE A 148 14.32 -12.51 -2.57
N PHE A 149 13.07 -12.88 -2.77
CA PHE A 149 12.13 -13.12 -1.67
C PHE A 149 12.62 -14.30 -0.80
N TYR A 150 12.93 -15.44 -1.41
CA TYR A 150 13.37 -16.64 -0.69
C TYR A 150 14.71 -16.42 0.02
N GLU A 151 15.65 -15.77 -0.64
CA GLU A 151 16.94 -15.41 -0.04
C GLU A 151 16.75 -14.49 1.17
N SER A 152 15.87 -13.49 1.06
CA SER A 152 15.63 -12.51 2.10
C SER A 152 14.89 -13.10 3.31
N ILE A 153 13.88 -13.94 3.12
CA ILE A 153 13.19 -14.58 4.24
C ILE A 153 14.10 -15.56 4.97
N ASN A 154 14.97 -16.28 4.25
CA ASN A 154 15.99 -17.14 4.85
C ASN A 154 16.97 -16.36 5.74
N MET A 155 17.49 -15.24 5.24
CA MET A 155 18.38 -14.37 6.02
C MET A 155 17.68 -13.74 7.22
N ALA A 156 16.43 -13.28 7.00
CA ALA A 156 15.63 -12.68 8.07
C ALA A 156 15.39 -13.67 9.22
N ALA A 157 15.03 -14.92 8.90
CA ALA A 157 14.85 -15.99 9.88
C ALA A 157 16.14 -16.31 10.62
N LEU A 158 17.23 -16.57 9.87
CA LEU A 158 18.54 -16.93 10.45
C LEU A 158 19.06 -15.90 11.46
N TRP A 159 18.84 -14.62 11.18
CA TRP A 159 19.35 -13.53 12.01
C TRP A 159 18.29 -12.88 12.91
N HIS A 160 17.05 -13.40 12.92
CA HIS A 160 15.92 -12.88 13.70
C HIS A 160 15.72 -11.37 13.50
N LEU A 161 15.72 -10.94 12.22
CA LEU A 161 15.68 -9.53 11.88
C LEU A 161 14.31 -8.91 12.18
N PRO A 162 14.26 -7.63 12.62
CA PRO A 162 13.01 -6.92 12.91
C PRO A 162 12.33 -6.45 11.61
N ILE A 163 11.82 -7.39 10.80
CA ILE A 163 11.18 -7.10 9.51
C ILE A 163 9.80 -7.75 9.41
N LEU A 164 8.84 -6.99 8.87
CA LEU A 164 7.52 -7.47 8.44
C LEU A 164 7.43 -7.41 6.92
N PHE A 165 7.23 -8.57 6.29
CA PHE A 165 6.89 -8.68 4.88
C PHE A 165 5.37 -8.62 4.74
N VAL A 166 4.85 -7.66 3.97
CA VAL A 166 3.42 -7.51 3.65
C VAL A 166 3.22 -7.83 2.18
N VAL A 167 2.44 -8.85 1.90
CA VAL A 167 2.08 -9.25 0.54
C VAL A 167 0.64 -8.84 0.27
N GLU A 168 0.45 -7.88 -0.61
CA GLU A 168 -0.86 -7.47 -1.12
C GLU A 168 -1.22 -8.36 -2.30
N ASN A 169 -2.04 -9.37 -2.03
CA ASN A 169 -2.43 -10.35 -3.03
C ASN A 169 -3.73 -9.92 -3.72
N ASN A 170 -3.60 -9.30 -4.89
CA ASN A 170 -4.74 -8.92 -5.72
C ASN A 170 -5.07 -9.93 -6.84
N GLY A 171 -4.38 -11.07 -6.84
CA GLY A 171 -4.61 -12.17 -7.78
C GLY A 171 -4.04 -11.97 -9.18
N TYR A 172 -3.49 -10.80 -9.50
CA TYR A 172 -3.05 -10.46 -10.85
C TYR A 172 -1.71 -9.73 -10.88
N SER A 173 -0.75 -10.27 -11.62
CA SER A 173 0.46 -9.55 -12.02
C SER A 173 0.23 -8.95 -13.41
N THR A 174 0.12 -7.63 -13.49
CA THR A 174 -0.39 -6.92 -14.68
C THR A 174 -1.78 -7.45 -15.05
N GLN A 175 -1.86 -8.39 -15.99
CA GLN A 175 -3.09 -9.04 -16.47
C GLN A 175 -3.06 -10.57 -16.29
N THR A 176 -1.94 -11.11 -15.79
CA THR A 176 -1.78 -12.56 -15.66
C THR A 176 -2.29 -13.02 -14.29
N PRO A 177 -3.32 -13.88 -14.23
CA PRO A 177 -3.85 -14.36 -12.98
C PRO A 177 -2.88 -15.29 -12.26
N LEU A 178 -3.01 -15.35 -10.93
CA LEU A 178 -2.10 -16.08 -10.04
C LEU A 178 -1.94 -17.57 -10.43
N ASN A 179 -3.03 -18.25 -10.79
CA ASN A 179 -3.05 -19.66 -11.18
C ASN A 179 -2.33 -19.98 -12.51
N LYS A 180 -1.94 -18.96 -13.27
CA LYS A 180 -1.10 -19.10 -14.47
C LYS A 180 0.39 -18.85 -14.20
N ARG A 181 0.71 -18.35 -13.02
CA ARG A 181 2.08 -17.99 -12.62
C ARG A 181 2.62 -18.85 -11.49
N GLN A 182 1.73 -19.39 -10.66
CA GLN A 182 2.10 -20.18 -9.50
C GLN A 182 1.29 -21.49 -9.46
N PRO A 183 1.90 -22.60 -8.99
CA PRO A 183 1.14 -23.77 -8.62
C PRO A 183 0.24 -23.45 -7.42
N GLU A 184 -0.79 -24.25 -7.22
CA GLU A 184 -1.63 -24.15 -6.02
C GLU A 184 -0.77 -24.41 -4.78
N ARG A 185 -0.49 -23.36 -4.01
CA ARG A 185 0.34 -23.41 -2.81
C ARG A 185 -0.04 -22.29 -1.82
N SER A 186 0.19 -22.55 -0.55
CA SER A 186 0.05 -21.53 0.49
C SER A 186 1.37 -20.79 0.70
N LEU A 187 1.37 -19.48 0.52
CA LEU A 187 2.52 -18.62 0.84
C LEU A 187 2.87 -18.73 2.34
N MET A 188 1.85 -18.84 3.19
CA MET A 188 2.04 -19.01 4.64
C MET A 188 2.71 -20.35 4.98
N ALA A 189 2.40 -21.44 4.26
CA ALA A 189 3.09 -22.70 4.46
C ALA A 189 4.58 -22.61 4.11
N ILE A 190 4.92 -21.86 3.05
CA ILE A 190 6.33 -21.60 2.68
C ILE A 190 7.01 -20.77 3.77
N ALA A 191 6.38 -19.69 4.22
CA ALA A 191 6.93 -18.83 5.27
C ALA A 191 7.23 -19.64 6.56
N HIS A 192 6.27 -20.43 7.01
CA HIS A 192 6.45 -21.29 8.20
C HIS A 192 7.56 -22.35 8.02
N ALA A 193 7.67 -22.93 6.82
CA ALA A 193 8.77 -23.87 6.53
C ALA A 193 10.15 -23.21 6.60
N MET A 194 10.21 -21.88 6.47
CA MET A 194 11.44 -21.07 6.60
C MET A 194 11.52 -20.32 7.94
N ASP A 195 10.76 -20.74 8.93
CA ASP A 195 10.73 -20.15 10.29
C ASP A 195 10.33 -18.66 10.31
N ILE A 196 9.49 -18.24 9.35
CA ILE A 196 8.89 -16.91 9.31
C ILE A 196 7.50 -16.99 9.97
N GLN A 197 7.27 -16.10 10.93
CA GLN A 197 5.97 -16.02 11.62
C GLN A 197 4.87 -15.53 10.69
N GLY A 198 3.65 -16.03 10.88
CA GLY A 198 2.48 -15.61 10.11
C GLY A 198 1.22 -16.32 10.56
N PHE A 199 0.08 -15.95 10.02
CA PHE A 199 -1.18 -16.63 10.30
C PHE A 199 -1.36 -17.82 9.35
N ARG A 200 -1.68 -18.99 9.91
CA ARG A 200 -2.00 -20.18 9.09
C ARG A 200 -3.35 -20.04 8.41
N GLU A 201 -4.30 -19.43 9.11
CA GLU A 201 -5.63 -19.19 8.58
C GLU A 201 -5.60 -17.91 7.72
N PRO A 202 -6.10 -17.94 6.49
CA PRO A 202 -6.27 -16.75 5.67
C PRO A 202 -7.29 -15.80 6.30
N PHE A 203 -7.46 -14.62 5.72
CA PHE A 203 -8.62 -13.80 6.04
C PHE A 203 -9.89 -14.51 5.57
N GLU A 204 -10.97 -14.40 6.36
CA GLU A 204 -12.27 -15.00 6.02
C GLU A 204 -12.89 -14.29 4.81
N GLU A 205 -12.64 -12.99 4.69
CA GLU A 205 -13.16 -12.15 3.61
C GLU A 205 -12.12 -11.99 2.49
N PRO A 206 -12.57 -11.97 1.22
CA PRO A 206 -11.68 -11.82 0.07
C PRO A 206 -11.08 -10.41 -0.07
N SER A 207 -11.60 -9.43 0.68
CA SER A 207 -11.03 -8.09 0.87
C SER A 207 -11.33 -7.66 2.30
N PRO A 208 -10.40 -7.87 3.24
CA PRO A 208 -10.68 -7.66 4.66
C PRO A 208 -10.76 -6.19 5.03
N SER A 209 -11.56 -5.89 6.06
CA SER A 209 -11.73 -4.55 6.60
C SER A 209 -10.46 -4.00 7.27
N ILE A 210 -10.33 -2.67 7.36
CA ILE A 210 -9.20 -2.00 8.03
C ILE A 210 -8.98 -2.51 9.46
N PRO A 211 -10.02 -2.64 10.33
CA PRO A 211 -9.81 -3.18 11.67
C PRO A 211 -9.29 -4.63 11.70
N ALA A 212 -9.73 -5.48 10.77
CA ALA A 212 -9.27 -6.87 10.68
C ALA A 212 -7.79 -6.94 10.31
N ILE A 213 -7.36 -6.13 9.35
CA ILE A 213 -5.95 -6.03 8.92
C ILE A 213 -5.10 -5.47 10.07
N TRP A 214 -5.53 -4.37 10.68
CA TRP A 214 -4.84 -3.77 11.82
C TRP A 214 -4.64 -4.77 12.97
N GLN A 215 -5.66 -5.55 13.30
CA GLN A 215 -5.57 -6.55 14.37
C GLN A 215 -4.51 -7.61 14.09
N ARG A 216 -4.43 -8.11 12.85
CA ARG A 216 -3.41 -9.08 12.46
C ARG A 216 -2.01 -8.48 12.45
N ALA A 217 -1.85 -7.27 11.90
CA ALA A 217 -0.58 -6.55 11.91
C ALA A 217 -0.08 -6.30 13.33
N MET A 218 -0.96 -5.81 14.23
CA MET A 218 -0.64 -5.61 15.64
C MET A 218 -0.17 -6.88 16.35
N ARG A 219 -0.80 -8.03 16.08
CA ARG A 219 -0.39 -9.32 16.66
C ARG A 219 1.02 -9.73 16.21
N LEU A 220 1.35 -9.52 14.92
CA LEU A 220 2.70 -9.82 14.40
C LEU A 220 3.75 -8.84 14.90
N LEU A 221 3.38 -7.57 15.09
CA LEU A 221 4.29 -6.53 15.54
C LEU A 221 4.45 -6.47 17.06
N SER A 222 3.56 -7.13 17.83
CA SER A 222 3.65 -7.18 19.29
C SER A 222 4.71 -8.21 19.74
N GLY A 223 5.61 -7.78 20.61
CA GLY A 223 6.58 -8.68 21.21
C GLY A 223 7.74 -9.09 20.28
N ARG A 224 8.13 -10.37 20.34
CA ARG A 224 9.24 -10.96 19.58
C ARG A 224 8.78 -11.72 18.32
N ASN A 225 7.69 -11.31 17.71
CA ASN A 225 7.08 -12.04 16.59
C ASN A 225 7.67 -11.70 15.21
N LEU A 226 8.91 -11.21 15.15
CA LEU A 226 9.61 -10.93 13.90
C LEU A 226 10.85 -11.83 13.75
N PRO A 227 11.23 -12.19 12.52
CA PRO A 227 10.60 -11.76 11.24
C PRO A 227 9.23 -12.38 11.02
N ALA A 228 8.36 -11.64 10.31
CA ALA A 228 6.99 -12.08 10.07
C ALA A 228 6.54 -11.78 8.64
N LEU A 229 5.52 -12.51 8.18
CA LEU A 229 4.86 -12.30 6.91
C LEU A 229 3.34 -12.16 7.12
N LEU A 230 2.75 -11.16 6.48
CA LEU A 230 1.33 -10.91 6.45
C LEU A 230 0.87 -10.88 4.98
N GLU A 231 0.13 -11.89 4.55
CA GLU A 231 -0.55 -11.89 3.27
C GLU A 231 -1.95 -11.30 3.45
N ILE A 232 -2.28 -10.28 2.65
CA ILE A 232 -3.57 -9.59 2.68
C ILE A 232 -4.21 -9.73 1.30
N PRO A 233 -5.37 -10.38 1.19
CA PRO A 233 -6.14 -10.34 -0.05
C PRO A 233 -6.67 -8.92 -0.24
N VAL A 234 -6.47 -8.39 -1.42
CA VAL A 234 -6.92 -7.05 -1.83
C VAL A 234 -7.46 -7.12 -3.26
N TYR A 235 -8.13 -6.07 -3.71
CA TYR A 235 -8.59 -6.04 -5.08
C TYR A 235 -8.40 -4.66 -5.71
N ARG A 236 -7.83 -4.63 -6.90
CA ARG A 236 -7.56 -3.41 -7.67
C ARG A 236 -8.75 -3.09 -8.57
N PHE A 237 -9.39 -1.92 -8.40
CA PHE A 237 -10.58 -1.57 -9.19
C PHE A 237 -10.24 -1.07 -10.60
N ARG A 238 -9.15 -0.35 -10.76
CA ARG A 238 -8.71 0.22 -12.05
C ARG A 238 -7.77 -0.72 -12.80
N THR A 239 -7.46 -0.39 -14.05
CA THR A 239 -6.43 -1.09 -14.82
C THR A 239 -5.06 -1.10 -14.12
N HIS A 240 -4.12 -1.89 -14.61
CA HIS A 240 -2.79 -1.97 -13.97
C HIS A 240 -2.05 -0.62 -14.01
N VAL A 241 -2.09 0.05 -15.14
CA VAL A 241 -1.50 1.37 -15.39
C VAL A 241 -2.55 2.26 -16.03
N GLY A 242 -2.78 3.43 -15.45
CA GLY A 242 -3.77 4.39 -15.97
C GLY A 242 -5.01 4.47 -15.10
N PRO A 243 -5.89 5.44 -15.41
CA PRO A 243 -7.09 5.73 -14.63
C PRO A 243 -8.32 4.92 -15.08
N GLU A 244 -8.26 4.23 -16.21
CA GLU A 244 -9.37 3.57 -16.85
C GLU A 244 -9.78 2.29 -16.11
N TYR A 245 -10.96 1.78 -16.40
CA TYR A 245 -11.33 0.40 -16.11
C TYR A 245 -10.84 -0.53 -17.23
N ASP A 246 -10.65 -1.81 -16.92
CA ASP A 246 -10.16 -2.77 -17.92
C ASP A 246 -11.11 -2.94 -19.11
N TRP A 247 -12.42 -2.88 -18.87
CA TRP A 247 -13.43 -2.97 -19.94
C TRP A 247 -13.45 -1.74 -20.86
N ASP A 248 -13.06 -0.55 -20.39
CA ASP A 248 -12.92 0.65 -21.21
C ASP A 248 -11.78 0.50 -22.23
N LEU A 249 -10.78 -0.35 -21.90
CA LEU A 249 -9.63 -0.68 -22.73
C LEU A 249 -9.80 -1.99 -23.53
N GLY A 250 -10.96 -2.63 -23.44
CA GLY A 250 -11.21 -3.92 -24.10
C GLY A 250 -10.39 -5.07 -23.52
N LEU A 251 -9.96 -5.00 -22.25
CA LEU A 251 -9.20 -6.05 -21.58
C LEU A 251 -10.17 -7.05 -20.92
N GLU A 252 -9.97 -8.34 -21.18
CA GLU A 252 -10.91 -9.40 -20.80
C GLU A 252 -10.35 -10.41 -19.77
N TYR A 253 -9.19 -10.12 -19.13
CA TYR A 253 -8.55 -11.04 -18.18
C TYR A 253 -9.32 -11.18 -16.87
N ARG A 254 -10.23 -10.25 -16.56
CA ARG A 254 -11.21 -10.29 -15.46
C ARG A 254 -12.51 -9.63 -15.90
N THR A 255 -13.62 -10.01 -15.28
CA THR A 255 -14.93 -9.51 -15.66
C THR A 255 -15.30 -8.20 -14.93
N GLN A 256 -16.18 -7.41 -15.55
CA GLN A 256 -16.73 -6.23 -14.89
C GLN A 256 -17.50 -6.63 -13.61
N GLN A 257 -18.28 -7.73 -13.65
CA GLN A 257 -19.02 -8.22 -12.48
C GLN A 257 -18.09 -8.59 -11.31
N GLU A 258 -16.90 -9.15 -11.59
CA GLU A 258 -15.89 -9.43 -10.57
C GLU A 258 -15.43 -8.14 -9.90
N VAL A 259 -15.08 -7.11 -10.65
CA VAL A 259 -14.67 -5.80 -10.12
C VAL A 259 -15.79 -5.16 -9.29
N GLU A 260 -17.02 -5.14 -9.80
CA GLU A 260 -18.19 -4.58 -9.11
C GLU A 260 -18.53 -5.31 -7.81
N PHE A 261 -18.28 -6.63 -7.74
CA PHE A 261 -18.41 -7.37 -6.49
C PHE A 261 -17.49 -6.83 -5.40
N TYR A 262 -16.21 -6.64 -5.72
CA TYR A 262 -15.24 -6.09 -4.76
C TYR A 262 -15.49 -4.62 -4.44
N MET A 263 -16.01 -3.83 -5.39
CA MET A 263 -16.40 -2.45 -5.12
C MET A 263 -17.55 -2.38 -4.09
N ARG A 264 -18.56 -3.24 -4.22
CA ARG A 264 -19.67 -3.31 -3.23
C ARG A 264 -19.17 -3.74 -1.85
N LEU A 265 -18.28 -4.73 -1.80
CA LEU A 265 -17.70 -5.19 -0.53
C LEU A 265 -16.91 -4.07 0.18
N ASP A 266 -16.12 -3.32 -0.58
CA ASP A 266 -15.40 -2.16 -0.06
C ASP A 266 -16.37 -1.07 0.45
N GLU A 267 -17.43 -0.76 -0.31
CA GLU A 267 -18.48 0.18 0.10
C GLU A 267 -19.15 -0.24 1.41
N GLU A 268 -19.46 -1.53 1.60
CA GLU A 268 -20.02 -2.08 2.84
C GLU A 268 -19.08 -1.90 4.02
N HIS A 269 -17.78 -2.19 3.86
CA HIS A 269 -16.78 -2.00 4.90
C HIS A 269 -16.64 -0.53 5.31
N ILE A 270 -16.63 0.37 4.32
CA ILE A 270 -16.50 1.81 4.57
C ILE A 270 -17.78 2.39 5.18
N ALA A 271 -18.94 1.93 4.75
CA ALA A 271 -20.20 2.30 5.38
C ALA A 271 -20.24 1.88 6.86
N GLY A 272 -19.73 0.67 7.18
CA GLY A 272 -19.56 0.19 8.54
C GLY A 272 -18.62 1.07 9.37
N LEU A 273 -17.47 1.45 8.80
CA LEU A 273 -16.51 2.34 9.44
C LEU A 273 -17.12 3.75 9.65
N ARG A 274 -17.76 4.30 8.64
CA ARG A 274 -18.43 5.59 8.68
C ARG A 274 -19.56 5.63 9.72
N SER A 275 -20.35 4.56 9.83
CA SER A 275 -21.44 4.45 10.82
C SER A 275 -20.96 4.42 12.28
N SER A 276 -19.67 4.13 12.49
CA SER A 276 -19.04 4.17 13.82
C SER A 276 -18.67 5.59 14.27
N LEU A 277 -18.87 6.60 13.41
CA LEU A 277 -18.57 8.01 13.63
C LEU A 277 -19.86 8.83 13.70
N THR A 278 -19.80 9.99 14.38
CA THR A 278 -20.92 10.95 14.32
C THR A 278 -20.96 11.67 12.97
N GLY A 279 -22.14 12.17 12.57
CA GLY A 279 -22.28 12.94 11.33
C GLY A 279 -21.35 14.16 11.27
N ASP A 280 -21.14 14.86 12.40
CA ASP A 280 -20.23 16.00 12.50
C ASP A 280 -18.77 15.59 12.31
N GLN A 281 -18.34 14.45 12.87
CA GLN A 281 -16.99 13.92 12.67
C GLN A 281 -16.73 13.58 11.21
N VAL A 282 -17.69 12.91 10.57
CA VAL A 282 -17.60 12.57 9.13
C VAL A 282 -17.48 13.84 8.30
N ALA A 283 -18.41 14.80 8.46
CA ALA A 283 -18.41 16.04 7.69
C ALA A 283 -17.11 16.85 7.85
N MET A 284 -16.59 16.94 9.08
CA MET A 284 -15.34 17.65 9.36
C MET A 284 -14.14 16.97 8.69
N ILE A 285 -14.05 15.63 8.72
CA ILE A 285 -12.98 14.87 8.08
C ILE A 285 -13.03 15.08 6.55
N GLU A 286 -14.22 14.88 5.97
CA GLU A 286 -14.40 14.99 4.52
C GLU A 286 -14.09 16.40 4.01
N GLN A 287 -14.51 17.42 4.73
CA GLN A 287 -14.22 18.81 4.38
C GLN A 287 -12.73 19.14 4.48
N ASP A 288 -12.07 18.78 5.60
CA ASP A 288 -10.64 19.04 5.78
C ASP A 288 -9.80 18.34 4.69
N VAL A 289 -10.10 17.07 4.43
CA VAL A 289 -9.35 16.29 3.44
C VAL A 289 -9.56 16.85 2.04
N ASN A 290 -10.81 17.15 1.64
CA ASN A 290 -11.11 17.71 0.32
C ASN A 290 -10.44 19.07 0.12
N ASN A 291 -10.40 19.94 1.14
CA ASN A 291 -9.69 21.22 1.08
C ASN A 291 -8.19 21.02 0.82
N ARG A 292 -7.55 20.08 1.54
CA ARG A 292 -6.12 19.75 1.38
C ARG A 292 -5.82 19.18 0.00
N ILE A 293 -6.71 18.33 -0.54
CA ILE A 293 -6.55 17.79 -1.89
C ILE A 293 -6.63 18.94 -2.90
N THR A 294 -7.65 19.78 -2.82
CA THR A 294 -7.83 20.94 -3.70
C THR A 294 -6.61 21.85 -3.66
N GLU A 295 -6.14 22.23 -2.47
CA GLU A 295 -4.94 23.05 -2.30
C GLU A 295 -3.67 22.44 -2.91
N ALA A 296 -3.50 21.10 -2.77
CA ALA A 296 -2.33 20.41 -3.29
C ALA A 296 -2.30 20.45 -4.83
N PHE A 297 -3.43 20.20 -5.46
CA PHE A 297 -3.55 20.21 -6.92
C PHE A 297 -3.50 21.62 -7.51
N ASP A 298 -4.26 22.56 -6.95
CA ASP A 298 -4.35 23.93 -7.50
C ASP A 298 -3.03 24.68 -7.29
N GLY A 299 -2.37 24.51 -6.15
CA GLY A 299 -1.04 25.07 -5.90
C GLY A 299 0.03 24.53 -6.86
N THR A 300 -0.15 23.28 -7.35
CA THR A 300 0.77 22.67 -8.30
C THR A 300 0.45 23.09 -9.74
N ALA A 301 -0.83 23.12 -10.12
CA ALA A 301 -1.27 23.46 -11.46
C ALA A 301 -0.99 24.94 -11.83
N ALA A 302 -1.11 25.86 -10.88
CA ALA A 302 -0.86 27.28 -11.09
C ALA A 302 0.60 27.61 -11.44
N LEU A 303 1.53 26.72 -11.15
CA LEU A 303 2.97 26.90 -11.37
C LEU A 303 3.50 26.07 -12.56
N ALA A 304 2.62 25.34 -13.25
CA ALA A 304 2.98 24.46 -14.38
C ALA A 304 2.81 25.15 -15.75
N THR A 305 2.63 26.48 -15.78
CA THR A 305 2.65 27.35 -16.96
C THR A 305 4.01 28.01 -17.07
#